data_27f215a9d58a112fcb93390f68019a88
#
_entry.id   27f215a9d58a112fcb93390f68019a88
#
_cell.length_a   1.000
_cell.length_b   1.000
_cell.length_c   1.000
_cell.angle_alpha   90.00
_cell.angle_beta   90.00
_cell.angle_gamma   90.00
#
_symmetry.space_group_name_H-M   'P 1'
#
loop_
_entity.id
_entity.type
_entity.pdbx_description
1 polymer ?
#
loop_
_entity_poly.entity_id
_entity_poly.type
_entity_poly.pdbx_seq_one_letter_code
_entity_poly.pdbx_strand_id
1 'polypeptide(L)'
;MRTLIALATLAFAAGASAEALDYQIDKVHSQVHASVLHMGFSNSTARFNVKEGSIRFDATDVASAKVDATLNVAGISLGDATWQEHVSADKWFNVAAFPEARFVSTKVEKTGDKTMTVSGDLTLKGVTLPVTLQATLNQAGPHPFTKKPALGISANGSIKRSDFGISEYLGGISDEVQIRIELEASAG
;
A
#
# COMPACT_ATOMS: atom_id res chain seq x y z
N MET A 1 1.60 -48.35 -55.03
CA MET A 1 1.16 -47.93 -53.71
C MET A 1 2.12 -46.82 -53.26
N ARG A 2 1.69 -45.56 -53.22
CA ARG A 2 2.46 -44.40 -52.77
C ARG A 2 1.93 -44.00 -51.41
N THR A 3 2.74 -44.24 -50.36
CA THR A 3 2.40 -43.89 -48.97
C THR A 3 2.70 -42.40 -48.75
N LEU A 4 1.65 -41.59 -48.53
CA LEU A 4 1.78 -40.21 -48.12
C LEU A 4 2.01 -40.17 -46.61
N ILE A 5 3.16 -39.69 -46.17
CA ILE A 5 3.46 -39.38 -44.76
C ILE A 5 3.01 -37.93 -44.53
N ALA A 6 1.94 -37.79 -43.74
CA ALA A 6 1.49 -36.48 -43.25
C ALA A 6 2.33 -36.03 -42.09
N LEU A 7 3.11 -34.96 -42.28
CA LEU A 7 3.88 -34.31 -41.23
C LEU A 7 2.92 -33.38 -40.44
N ALA A 8 2.56 -33.78 -39.21
CA ALA A 8 1.78 -32.94 -38.31
C ALA A 8 2.74 -31.93 -37.67
N THR A 9 2.66 -30.68 -38.06
CA THR A 9 3.34 -29.56 -37.36
C THR A 9 2.59 -29.22 -36.07
N LEU A 10 3.18 -29.56 -34.92
CA LEU A 10 2.74 -29.05 -33.63
C LEU A 10 3.08 -27.56 -33.57
N ALA A 11 2.07 -26.70 -33.68
CA ALA A 11 2.21 -25.29 -33.35
C ALA A 11 2.27 -25.14 -31.82
N PHE A 12 3.44 -24.87 -31.27
CA PHE A 12 3.58 -24.38 -29.91
C PHE A 12 2.94 -22.99 -29.84
N ALA A 13 1.78 -22.89 -29.19
CA ALA A 13 1.26 -21.61 -28.80
C ALA A 13 2.22 -21.05 -27.74
N ALA A 14 3.02 -20.05 -28.11
CA ALA A 14 3.77 -19.25 -27.17
C ALA A 14 2.71 -18.59 -26.26
N GLY A 15 2.67 -19.01 -24.99
CA GLY A 15 1.86 -18.34 -23.96
C GLY A 15 2.26 -16.88 -23.94
N ALA A 16 1.33 -15.97 -24.22
CA ALA A 16 1.55 -14.56 -24.05
C ALA A 16 1.89 -14.33 -22.57
N SER A 17 3.15 -14.02 -22.28
CA SER A 17 3.55 -13.50 -20.98
C SER A 17 2.77 -12.20 -20.77
N ALA A 18 1.98 -12.13 -19.72
CA ALA A 18 1.34 -10.87 -19.35
C ALA A 18 2.48 -9.89 -19.02
N GLU A 19 2.52 -8.78 -19.74
CA GLU A 19 3.54 -7.75 -19.51
C GLU A 19 3.20 -7.00 -18.23
N ALA A 20 4.22 -6.70 -17.41
CA ALA A 20 4.05 -5.87 -16.21
C ALA A 20 3.51 -4.49 -16.59
N LEU A 21 2.41 -4.09 -15.97
CA LEU A 21 1.78 -2.80 -16.20
C LEU A 21 2.10 -1.84 -15.05
N ASP A 22 2.17 -0.55 -15.39
CA ASP A 22 2.28 0.53 -14.41
C ASP A 22 0.88 1.10 -14.12
N TYR A 23 0.47 1.03 -12.86
CA TYR A 23 -0.81 1.52 -12.36
C TYR A 23 -0.59 2.78 -11.53
N GLN A 24 -1.43 3.78 -11.73
CA GLN A 24 -1.48 4.98 -10.88
C GLN A 24 -2.50 4.76 -9.77
N ILE A 25 -2.09 5.05 -8.53
CA ILE A 25 -2.98 4.94 -7.36
C ILE A 25 -4.08 5.99 -7.46
N ASP A 26 -5.34 5.55 -7.29
CA ASP A 26 -6.49 6.44 -7.22
C ASP A 26 -6.51 7.14 -5.86
N LYS A 27 -6.27 8.45 -5.86
CA LYS A 27 -6.20 9.28 -4.64
C LYS A 27 -7.53 9.44 -3.93
N VAL A 28 -8.64 9.24 -4.65
CA VAL A 28 -10.01 9.42 -4.12
C VAL A 28 -10.45 8.17 -3.38
N HIS A 29 -10.17 7.00 -3.96
CA HIS A 29 -10.62 5.71 -3.43
C HIS A 29 -9.54 4.96 -2.64
N SER A 30 -8.35 5.58 -2.43
CA SER A 30 -7.27 4.99 -1.64
C SER A 30 -7.04 5.72 -0.33
N GLN A 31 -6.85 4.98 0.74
CA GLN A 31 -6.69 5.54 2.08
C GLN A 31 -5.88 4.62 3.00
N VAL A 32 -5.20 5.23 3.97
CA VAL A 32 -4.48 4.55 5.05
C VAL A 32 -5.12 4.93 6.38
N HIS A 33 -5.45 3.92 7.17
CA HIS A 33 -5.93 4.07 8.54
C HIS A 33 -4.82 3.65 9.51
N ALA A 34 -4.56 4.48 10.51
CA ALA A 34 -3.64 4.19 11.60
C ALA A 34 -4.40 4.25 12.93
N SER A 35 -4.38 3.16 13.70
CA SER A 35 -5.14 3.04 14.95
C SER A 35 -4.21 2.80 16.13
N VAL A 36 -4.50 3.47 17.26
CA VAL A 36 -3.80 3.33 18.54
C VAL A 36 -4.82 3.06 19.66
N LEU A 37 -4.43 2.28 20.67
CA LEU A 37 -5.20 2.18 21.89
C LEU A 37 -5.01 3.47 22.72
N HIS A 38 -6.10 4.19 22.97
CA HIS A 38 -6.11 5.45 23.71
C HIS A 38 -6.55 5.24 25.15
N MET A 39 -5.62 5.38 26.10
CA MET A 39 -5.83 5.28 27.55
C MET A 39 -6.54 3.98 28.00
N GLY A 40 -6.51 2.93 27.20
CA GLY A 40 -7.22 1.68 27.47
C GLY A 40 -8.73 1.74 27.20
N PHE A 41 -9.29 2.88 26.81
CA PHE A 41 -10.74 3.07 26.66
C PHE A 41 -11.23 2.81 25.23
N SER A 42 -10.45 3.17 24.20
CA SER A 42 -10.90 3.07 22.82
C SER A 42 -9.72 2.93 21.85
N ASN A 43 -9.99 2.45 20.66
CA ASN A 43 -9.07 2.53 19.54
C ASN A 43 -9.36 3.82 18.76
N SER A 44 -8.42 4.76 18.84
CA SER A 44 -8.47 6.00 18.10
C SER A 44 -7.86 5.79 16.71
N THR A 45 -8.56 6.22 15.67
CA THR A 45 -8.12 5.99 14.28
C THR A 45 -7.94 7.33 13.57
N ALA A 46 -6.75 7.51 13.00
CA ALA A 46 -6.45 8.56 12.04
C ALA A 46 -6.57 8.02 10.61
N ARG A 47 -7.01 8.87 9.69
CA ARG A 47 -7.02 8.59 8.26
C ARG A 47 -6.03 9.51 7.53
N PHE A 48 -5.26 8.92 6.63
CA PHE A 48 -4.36 9.61 5.71
C PHE A 48 -4.80 9.33 4.27
N ASN A 49 -4.86 10.37 3.47
CA ASN A 49 -5.11 10.24 2.04
C ASN A 49 -3.79 10.00 1.30
N VAL A 50 -3.84 9.24 0.22
CA VAL A 50 -2.72 9.12 -0.72
C VAL A 50 -2.60 10.44 -1.49
N LYS A 51 -1.39 11.01 -1.50
CA LYS A 51 -1.06 12.20 -2.31
C LYS A 51 -0.74 11.81 -3.74
N GLU A 52 0.09 10.80 -3.91
CA GLU A 52 0.48 10.21 -5.20
C GLU A 52 1.04 8.82 -4.98
N GLY A 53 1.09 8.02 -6.04
CA GLY A 53 1.74 6.72 -5.99
C GLY A 53 1.52 5.90 -7.24
N SER A 54 2.37 4.89 -7.40
CA SER A 54 2.31 3.93 -8.50
C SER A 54 2.56 2.52 -8.02
N ILE A 55 2.01 1.57 -8.77
CA ILE A 55 2.23 0.14 -8.60
C ILE A 55 2.60 -0.41 -9.96
N ARG A 56 3.80 -1.00 -10.07
CA ARG A 56 4.13 -1.88 -11.19
C ARG A 56 3.73 -3.30 -10.81
N PHE A 57 2.92 -3.94 -11.62
CA PHE A 57 2.39 -5.26 -11.29
C PHE A 57 2.28 -6.16 -12.51
N ASP A 58 2.71 -7.41 -12.35
CA ASP A 58 2.52 -8.52 -13.26
C ASP A 58 1.80 -9.65 -12.52
N ALA A 59 0.64 -10.07 -13.01
CA ALA A 59 -0.14 -11.14 -12.39
C ALA A 59 0.55 -12.52 -12.50
N THR A 60 1.48 -12.67 -13.45
CA THR A 60 2.25 -13.91 -13.67
C THR A 60 3.55 -13.93 -12.87
N ASP A 61 4.06 -12.76 -12.48
CA ASP A 61 5.26 -12.60 -11.64
C ASP A 61 5.03 -11.56 -10.53
N VAL A 62 4.27 -11.95 -9.51
CA VAL A 62 3.94 -11.10 -8.36
C VAL A 62 5.19 -10.64 -7.61
N ALA A 63 6.28 -11.43 -7.63
CA ALA A 63 7.52 -11.09 -6.95
C ALA A 63 8.25 -9.88 -7.60
N SER A 64 7.98 -9.59 -8.86
CA SER A 64 8.52 -8.41 -9.55
C SER A 64 7.80 -7.11 -9.21
N ALA A 65 6.69 -7.16 -8.46
CA ALA A 65 5.88 -6.00 -8.15
C ALA A 65 6.68 -4.92 -7.41
N LYS A 66 6.37 -3.66 -7.73
CA LYS A 66 6.95 -2.46 -7.07
C LYS A 66 5.83 -1.54 -6.65
N VAL A 67 5.98 -0.95 -5.48
CA VAL A 67 5.06 0.04 -4.91
C VAL A 67 5.86 1.26 -4.49
N ASP A 68 5.41 2.43 -4.88
CA ASP A 68 5.90 3.73 -4.41
C ASP A 68 4.68 4.60 -4.11
N ALA A 69 4.49 5.02 -2.87
CA ALA A 69 3.33 5.78 -2.45
C ALA A 69 3.72 6.88 -1.46
N THR A 70 3.18 8.07 -1.68
CA THR A 70 3.32 9.23 -0.79
C THR A 70 1.97 9.55 -0.17
N LEU A 71 1.95 9.70 1.16
CA LEU A 71 0.78 10.06 1.95
C LEU A 71 0.82 11.54 2.32
N ASN A 72 -0.34 12.18 2.36
CA ASN A 72 -0.50 13.53 2.87
C ASN A 72 -0.66 13.50 4.41
N VAL A 73 0.43 13.71 5.15
CA VAL A 73 0.43 13.75 6.62
C VAL A 73 -0.19 15.06 7.12
N ALA A 74 0.05 16.18 6.41
CA ALA A 74 -0.56 17.48 6.75
C ALA A 74 -2.09 17.46 6.65
N GLY A 75 -2.64 16.54 5.85
CA GLY A 75 -4.08 16.33 5.71
C GLY A 75 -4.64 15.20 6.61
N ILE A 76 -3.96 14.86 7.71
CA ILE A 76 -4.43 13.86 8.68
C ILE A 76 -5.85 14.18 9.16
N SER A 77 -6.73 13.18 9.23
CA SER A 77 -8.10 13.34 9.71
C SER A 77 -8.37 12.41 10.88
N LEU A 78 -8.83 12.99 12.00
CA LEU A 78 -9.24 12.27 13.21
C LEU A 78 -10.72 12.50 13.56
N GLY A 79 -11.47 13.21 12.69
CA GLY A 79 -12.88 13.51 12.90
C GLY A 79 -13.15 14.72 13.81
N ASP A 80 -12.10 15.31 14.41
CA ASP A 80 -12.19 16.50 15.27
C ASP A 80 -11.03 17.45 14.99
N ALA A 81 -11.31 18.75 14.80
CA ALA A 81 -10.33 19.75 14.41
C ALA A 81 -9.30 20.04 15.51
N THR A 82 -9.71 20.10 16.77
CA THR A 82 -8.81 20.32 17.91
C THR A 82 -7.83 19.18 18.07
N TRP A 83 -8.33 17.97 17.90
CA TRP A 83 -7.49 16.79 17.96
C TRP A 83 -6.51 16.73 16.78
N GLN A 84 -6.96 17.10 15.60
CA GLN A 84 -6.10 17.18 14.39
C GLN A 84 -5.00 18.22 14.58
N GLU A 85 -5.29 19.40 15.11
CA GLU A 85 -4.29 20.42 15.45
C GLU A 85 -3.28 19.89 16.47
N HIS A 86 -3.74 19.22 17.52
CA HIS A 86 -2.89 18.64 18.56
C HIS A 86 -1.86 17.66 17.97
N VAL A 87 -2.29 16.69 17.15
CA VAL A 87 -1.38 15.69 16.57
C VAL A 87 -0.50 16.25 15.45
N SER A 88 -0.85 17.41 14.90
CA SER A 88 -0.06 18.09 13.88
C SER A 88 1.18 18.80 14.45
N ALA A 89 1.21 19.05 15.78
CA ALA A 89 2.28 19.77 16.46
C ALA A 89 3.62 19.03 16.46
N ASP A 90 4.71 19.74 16.82
CA ASP A 90 6.11 19.29 16.76
C ASP A 90 6.39 17.97 17.48
N LYS A 91 5.75 17.79 18.66
CA LYS A 91 5.93 16.59 19.48
C LYS A 91 5.28 15.34 18.87
N TRP A 92 4.34 15.55 17.94
CA TRP A 92 3.63 14.51 17.22
C TRP A 92 4.17 14.40 15.80
N PHE A 93 3.36 14.65 14.78
CA PHE A 93 3.76 14.48 13.39
C PHE A 93 4.66 15.63 12.88
N ASN A 94 4.65 16.81 13.54
CA ASN A 94 5.37 18.00 13.09
C ASN A 94 5.12 18.27 11.61
N VAL A 95 3.84 18.41 11.25
CA VAL A 95 3.41 18.48 9.85
C VAL A 95 3.97 19.68 9.10
N ALA A 96 4.37 20.75 9.84
CA ALA A 96 5.01 21.92 9.24
C ALA A 96 6.38 21.59 8.64
N ALA A 97 7.15 20.70 9.28
CA ALA A 97 8.45 20.25 8.80
C ALA A 97 8.35 18.97 7.95
N PHE A 98 7.39 18.10 8.25
CA PHE A 98 7.23 16.79 7.63
C PHE A 98 5.77 16.59 7.15
N PRO A 99 5.35 17.28 6.07
CA PRO A 99 3.98 17.23 5.59
C PRO A 99 3.59 15.91 4.93
N GLU A 100 4.55 15.03 4.70
CA GLU A 100 4.39 13.81 3.92
C GLU A 100 5.05 12.61 4.61
N ALA A 101 4.55 11.42 4.28
CA ALA A 101 5.21 10.14 4.52
C ALA A 101 5.30 9.38 3.20
N ARG A 102 6.36 8.60 3.01
CA ARG A 102 6.58 7.82 1.77
C ARG A 102 6.91 6.38 2.09
N PHE A 103 6.30 5.46 1.35
CA PHE A 103 6.63 4.04 1.37
C PHE A 103 7.14 3.60 0.00
N VAL A 104 8.29 2.92 -0.02
CA VAL A 104 8.88 2.32 -1.23
C VAL A 104 9.13 0.85 -0.98
N SER A 105 8.49 -0.02 -1.75
CA SER A 105 8.69 -1.47 -1.60
C SER A 105 10.11 -1.88 -1.99
N THR A 106 10.72 -2.75 -1.18
CA THR A 106 12.04 -3.38 -1.45
C THR A 106 11.89 -4.82 -1.90
N LYS A 107 10.83 -5.51 -1.43
CA LYS A 107 10.57 -6.92 -1.74
C LYS A 107 9.07 -7.23 -1.70
N VAL A 108 8.62 -8.07 -2.63
CA VAL A 108 7.28 -8.65 -2.62
C VAL A 108 7.41 -10.16 -2.68
N GLU A 109 6.74 -10.87 -1.80
CA GLU A 109 6.73 -12.33 -1.71
C GLU A 109 5.29 -12.85 -1.76
N LYS A 110 4.99 -13.70 -2.73
CA LYS A 110 3.69 -14.36 -2.81
C LYS A 110 3.56 -15.37 -1.66
N THR A 111 2.48 -15.27 -0.88
CA THR A 111 2.20 -16.17 0.25
C THR A 111 0.98 -17.05 0.05
N GLY A 112 0.18 -16.78 -0.98
CA GLY A 112 -0.99 -17.56 -1.38
C GLY A 112 -1.49 -17.10 -2.75
N ASP A 113 -2.67 -17.55 -3.18
CA ASP A 113 -3.19 -17.24 -4.52
C ASP A 113 -3.41 -15.74 -4.72
N LYS A 114 -3.89 -15.06 -3.69
CA LYS A 114 -4.18 -13.62 -3.69
C LYS A 114 -3.44 -12.86 -2.57
N THR A 115 -2.62 -13.53 -1.78
CA THR A 115 -1.93 -12.93 -0.63
C THR A 115 -0.45 -12.79 -0.89
N MET A 116 0.14 -11.74 -0.32
CA MET A 116 1.56 -11.44 -0.43
C MET A 116 2.06 -10.69 0.79
N THR A 117 3.33 -10.85 1.08
CA THR A 117 4.08 -10.00 2.00
C THR A 117 4.79 -8.92 1.19
N VAL A 118 4.60 -7.66 1.55
CA VAL A 118 5.26 -6.51 0.93
C VAL A 118 6.16 -5.87 1.98
N SER A 119 7.47 -6.01 1.81
CA SER A 119 8.47 -5.32 2.62
C SER A 119 8.92 -4.05 1.89
N GLY A 120 9.18 -2.98 2.64
CA GLY A 120 9.60 -1.71 2.06
C GLY A 120 10.10 -0.75 3.13
N ASP A 121 10.62 0.37 2.67
CA ASP A 121 11.11 1.45 3.51
C ASP A 121 10.01 2.51 3.69
N LEU A 122 9.61 2.76 4.94
CA LEU A 122 8.70 3.84 5.31
C LEU A 122 9.52 5.02 5.83
N THR A 123 9.39 6.16 5.17
CA THR A 123 9.89 7.44 5.67
C THR A 123 8.74 8.20 6.32
N LEU A 124 8.82 8.45 7.63
CA LEU A 124 7.84 9.20 8.41
C LEU A 124 8.58 10.14 9.36
N LYS A 125 8.17 11.41 9.44
CA LYS A 125 8.80 12.44 10.29
C LYS A 125 10.34 12.50 10.14
N GLY A 126 10.85 12.32 8.91
CA GLY A 126 12.28 12.35 8.60
C GLY A 126 13.05 11.07 8.94
N VAL A 127 12.42 10.07 9.52
CA VAL A 127 13.04 8.77 9.85
C VAL A 127 12.61 7.74 8.83
N THR A 128 13.56 6.96 8.29
CA THR A 128 13.29 5.87 7.34
C THR A 128 13.60 4.52 7.98
N LEU A 129 12.59 3.65 8.05
CA LEU A 129 12.71 2.32 8.64
C LEU A 129 12.02 1.26 7.79
N PRO A 130 12.50 0.00 7.81
CA PRO A 130 11.84 -1.09 7.13
C PRO A 130 10.50 -1.43 7.79
N VAL A 131 9.46 -1.62 6.96
CA VAL A 131 8.12 -2.03 7.37
C VAL A 131 7.68 -3.20 6.50
N THR A 132 6.94 -4.12 7.10
CA THR A 132 6.35 -5.27 6.39
C THR A 132 4.83 -5.21 6.48
N LEU A 133 4.18 -5.34 5.34
CA LEU A 133 2.73 -5.35 5.19
C LEU A 133 2.26 -6.72 4.68
N GLN A 134 1.13 -7.19 5.20
CA GLN A 134 0.42 -8.33 4.65
C GLN A 134 -0.64 -7.80 3.69
N ALA A 135 -0.53 -8.12 2.42
CA ALA A 135 -1.41 -7.60 1.39
C ALA A 135 -2.26 -8.69 0.75
N THR A 136 -3.46 -8.32 0.33
CA THR A 136 -4.40 -9.16 -0.42
C THR A 136 -4.79 -8.45 -1.70
N LEU A 137 -4.62 -9.10 -2.83
CA LEU A 137 -5.14 -8.66 -4.13
C LEU A 137 -6.64 -8.99 -4.16
N ASN A 138 -7.49 -8.00 -3.95
CA ASN A 138 -8.94 -8.17 -3.96
C ASN A 138 -9.43 -8.45 -5.38
N GLN A 139 -8.95 -7.63 -6.34
CA GLN A 139 -9.34 -7.68 -7.74
C GLN A 139 -8.18 -7.25 -8.64
N ALA A 140 -8.01 -7.90 -9.77
CA ALA A 140 -7.24 -7.45 -10.92
C ALA A 140 -8.06 -7.70 -12.18
N GLY A 141 -8.20 -6.69 -13.04
CA GLY A 141 -8.98 -6.80 -14.27
C GLY A 141 -9.45 -5.47 -14.81
N PRO A 142 -10.32 -5.47 -15.84
CA PRO A 142 -10.85 -4.25 -16.41
C PRO A 142 -11.78 -3.53 -15.43
N HIS A 143 -11.54 -2.26 -15.20
CA HIS A 143 -12.42 -1.41 -14.39
C HIS A 143 -13.84 -1.36 -15.04
N PRO A 144 -14.94 -1.50 -14.25
CA PRO A 144 -16.28 -1.67 -14.81
C PRO A 144 -16.77 -0.49 -15.67
N PHE A 145 -16.31 0.72 -15.40
CA PHE A 145 -16.69 1.92 -16.14
C PHE A 145 -15.66 2.32 -17.20
N THR A 146 -14.39 2.47 -16.81
CA THR A 146 -13.34 2.98 -17.73
C THR A 146 -12.78 1.93 -18.67
N LYS A 147 -13.00 0.63 -18.36
CA LYS A 147 -12.45 -0.54 -19.07
C LYS A 147 -10.93 -0.67 -19.04
N LYS A 148 -10.21 0.26 -18.41
CA LYS A 148 -8.76 0.18 -18.20
C LYS A 148 -8.42 -0.94 -17.21
N PRO A 149 -7.24 -1.58 -17.30
CA PRO A 149 -6.75 -2.48 -16.28
C PRO A 149 -6.71 -1.77 -14.91
N ALA A 150 -7.21 -2.44 -13.88
CA ALA A 150 -7.28 -1.89 -12.54
C ALA A 150 -6.95 -2.95 -11.48
N LEU A 151 -6.50 -2.48 -10.32
CA LEU A 151 -6.17 -3.27 -9.14
C LEU A 151 -6.95 -2.74 -7.94
N GLY A 152 -7.45 -3.66 -7.10
CA GLY A 152 -7.93 -3.40 -5.76
C GLY A 152 -7.09 -4.20 -4.76
N ILE A 153 -6.52 -3.54 -3.75
CA ILE A 153 -5.61 -4.14 -2.78
C ILE A 153 -5.99 -3.69 -1.38
N SER A 154 -6.12 -4.65 -0.46
CA SER A 154 -6.14 -4.37 0.98
C SER A 154 -4.83 -4.81 1.59
N ALA A 155 -4.29 -4.02 2.55
CA ALA A 155 -3.11 -4.43 3.28
C ALA A 155 -3.21 -4.03 4.76
N ASN A 156 -2.46 -4.74 5.61
CA ASN A 156 -2.36 -4.45 7.03
C ASN A 156 -0.94 -4.69 7.53
N GLY A 157 -0.61 -4.06 8.65
CA GLY A 157 0.67 -4.19 9.34
C GLY A 157 0.67 -3.41 10.63
N SER A 158 1.81 -3.34 11.29
CA SER A 158 2.00 -2.48 12.46
C SER A 158 3.39 -1.85 12.47
N ILE A 159 3.49 -0.70 13.14
CA ILE A 159 4.75 0.00 13.42
C ILE A 159 4.75 0.46 14.88
N LYS A 160 5.92 0.75 15.41
CA LYS A 160 6.04 1.51 16.66
C LYS A 160 6.23 2.98 16.33
N ARG A 161 5.33 3.84 16.84
CA ARG A 161 5.40 5.28 16.59
C ARG A 161 6.63 5.93 17.23
N SER A 162 7.12 5.36 18.33
CA SER A 162 8.35 5.84 19.00
C SER A 162 9.59 5.69 18.12
N ASP A 163 9.65 4.65 17.26
CA ASP A 163 10.76 4.45 16.32
C ASP A 163 10.90 5.60 15.32
N PHE A 164 9.78 6.31 15.03
CA PHE A 164 9.72 7.50 14.18
C PHE A 164 9.75 8.81 14.98
N GLY A 165 10.16 8.79 16.25
CA GLY A 165 10.26 9.97 17.11
C GLY A 165 8.91 10.57 17.53
N ILE A 166 7.83 9.77 17.56
CA ILE A 166 6.50 10.15 18.06
C ILE A 166 6.26 9.45 19.40
N SER A 167 6.79 10.06 20.49
CA SER A 167 6.86 9.40 21.81
C SER A 167 5.97 10.03 22.88
N GLU A 168 5.13 11.03 22.53
CA GLU A 168 4.24 11.66 23.50
C GLU A 168 3.24 10.65 24.07
N TYR A 169 3.04 10.70 25.38
CA TYR A 169 2.07 9.89 26.15
C TYR A 169 2.20 8.37 25.95
N LEU A 170 3.41 7.82 25.78
CA LEU A 170 3.65 6.37 25.63
C LEU A 170 3.03 5.53 26.79
N GLY A 171 2.88 6.10 27.99
CA GLY A 171 2.22 5.42 29.11
C GLY A 171 0.69 5.30 29.00
N GLY A 172 0.06 6.09 28.12
CA GLY A 172 -1.41 6.14 27.97
C GLY A 172 -1.87 5.82 26.54
N ILE A 173 -1.08 6.14 25.54
CA ILE A 173 -1.37 5.86 24.14
C ILE A 173 -0.40 4.78 23.66
N SER A 174 -0.91 3.70 23.08
CA SER A 174 -0.07 2.59 22.64
C SER A 174 1.07 3.06 21.71
N ASP A 175 2.23 2.47 21.89
CA ASP A 175 3.37 2.66 21.00
C ASP A 175 3.13 1.95 19.66
N GLU A 176 2.57 0.75 19.71
CA GLU A 176 2.17 0.01 18.52
C GLU A 176 0.98 0.69 17.86
N VAL A 177 1.14 0.96 16.56
CA VAL A 177 0.12 1.53 15.68
C VAL A 177 -0.28 0.46 14.68
N GLN A 178 -1.57 0.09 14.67
CA GLN A 178 -2.12 -0.81 13.67
C GLN A 178 -2.40 -0.04 12.37
N ILE A 179 -1.93 -0.55 11.26
CA ILE A 179 -2.10 0.06 9.94
C ILE A 179 -3.05 -0.81 9.11
N ARG A 180 -4.03 -0.18 8.49
CA ARG A 180 -4.91 -0.76 7.48
C ARG A 180 -4.91 0.12 6.25
N ILE A 181 -4.77 -0.49 5.08
CA ILE A 181 -4.70 0.18 3.79
C ILE A 181 -5.78 -0.41 2.90
N GLU A 182 -6.54 0.48 2.25
CA GLU A 182 -7.42 0.14 1.13
C GLU A 182 -6.97 0.96 -0.07
N LEU A 183 -6.72 0.29 -1.20
CA LEU A 183 -6.07 0.89 -2.33
C LEU A 183 -6.71 0.43 -3.64
N GLU A 184 -7.03 1.39 -4.50
CA GLU A 184 -7.38 1.18 -5.90
C GLU A 184 -6.34 1.82 -6.81
N ALA A 185 -6.07 1.20 -7.95
CA ALA A 185 -5.15 1.74 -8.94
C ALA A 185 -5.59 1.37 -10.36
N SER A 186 -5.29 2.22 -11.33
CA SER A 186 -5.63 1.99 -12.74
C SER A 186 -4.42 2.22 -13.63
N ALA A 187 -4.28 1.40 -14.67
CA ALA A 187 -3.26 1.61 -15.69
C ALA A 187 -3.56 2.88 -16.51
N GLY A 188 -2.51 3.56 -16.94
CA GLY A 188 -2.56 4.79 -17.72
C GLY A 188 -3.20 4.63 -19.11
#